data_366cdd8ebb82943f00aa5fba61c2ede5
#
_entry.id   366cdd8ebb82943f00aa5fba61c2ede5
#
_cell.length_a   1.000
_cell.length_b   1.000
_cell.length_c   1.000
_cell.angle_alpha   90.00
_cell.angle_beta   90.00
_cell.angle_gamma   90.00
#
_symmetry.space_group_name_H-M   'P 1'
#
loop_
_entity.id
_entity.type
_entity.pdbx_description
1 polymer ?
#
loop_
_entity_poly.entity_id
_entity_poly.type
_entity_poly.pdbx_seq_one_letter_code
_entity_poly.pdbx_strand_id
1 'polypeptide(L)'
;RVNILKRKVDLLGIDLIDGTTILDIKPYLPFDRVDTSTLRVPQWISDNAAFPKLDVFFQENVHNELSRYVNGKRSLWWKEGETDDFIETLRQVLSLDIRSKNKGRGKATGNNNAFSVSFDRVGVEVCFDTLDDGVHVTGVKFGGGK
;
A
#
# COMPACT_ATOMS: atom_id res chain seq x y z
N ARG A 1 -6.77 -1.10 20.12
CA ARG A 1 -7.63 -2.02 20.89
C ARG A 1 -6.79 -2.70 21.96
N VAL A 2 -7.25 -2.72 23.20
CA VAL A 2 -6.54 -3.37 24.33
C VAL A 2 -7.25 -4.68 24.68
N ASN A 3 -6.51 -5.76 24.77
CA ASN A 3 -6.99 -7.05 25.22
C ASN A 3 -6.26 -7.45 26.53
N ILE A 4 -6.86 -7.16 27.65
CA ILE A 4 -6.27 -7.36 28.99
C ILE A 4 -6.01 -8.85 29.25
N LEU A 5 -6.92 -9.74 28.85
CA LEU A 5 -6.80 -11.18 29.08
C LEU A 5 -5.60 -11.79 28.36
N LYS A 6 -5.33 -11.31 27.15
CA LYS A 6 -4.16 -11.74 26.34
C LYS A 6 -2.91 -10.90 26.58
N ARG A 7 -2.96 -9.89 27.45
CA ARG A 7 -1.88 -8.93 27.67
C ARG A 7 -1.34 -8.35 26.36
N LYS A 8 -2.27 -7.98 25.47
CA LYS A 8 -1.97 -7.54 24.11
C LYS A 8 -2.62 -6.18 23.83
N VAL A 9 -1.87 -5.31 23.17
CA VAL A 9 -2.36 -4.04 22.64
C VAL A 9 -2.20 -4.08 21.13
N ASP A 10 -3.29 -3.95 20.40
CA ASP A 10 -3.29 -3.81 18.95
C ASP A 10 -3.25 -2.31 18.61
N LEU A 11 -2.24 -1.91 17.87
CA LEU A 11 -2.01 -0.53 17.42
C LEU A 11 -2.10 -0.46 15.90
N LEU A 12 -2.55 0.67 15.38
CA LEU A 12 -2.59 0.97 13.95
C LEU A 12 -1.72 2.18 13.66
N GLY A 13 -1.17 2.25 12.43
CA GLY A 13 -0.37 3.39 11.98
C GLY A 13 0.97 3.54 12.70
N ILE A 14 1.53 2.43 13.20
CA ILE A 14 2.84 2.43 13.84
C ILE A 14 3.95 2.28 12.80
N ASP A 15 5.05 3.00 13.02
CA ASP A 15 6.27 2.91 12.22
C ASP A 15 7.37 2.22 13.05
N LEU A 16 7.20 0.92 13.25
CA LEU A 16 8.12 0.09 14.03
C LEU A 16 8.49 -1.16 13.23
N ILE A 17 9.74 -1.55 13.33
CA ILE A 17 10.23 -2.82 12.78
C ILE A 17 9.75 -3.97 13.66
N ASP A 18 9.36 -5.09 13.04
CA ASP A 18 8.98 -6.29 13.79
C ASP A 18 10.06 -6.74 14.76
N GLY A 19 9.67 -7.13 15.97
CA GLY A 19 10.59 -7.50 17.05
C GLY A 19 11.14 -6.32 17.87
N THR A 20 10.78 -5.06 17.55
CA THR A 20 11.19 -3.91 18.36
C THR A 20 10.60 -4.01 19.78
N THR A 21 11.47 -3.95 20.79
CA THR A 21 11.03 -3.96 22.19
C THR A 21 10.39 -2.62 22.56
N ILE A 22 9.13 -2.65 22.99
CA ILE A 22 8.42 -1.47 23.50
C ILE A 22 8.62 -1.40 25.02
N LEU A 23 9.19 -0.29 25.47
CA LEU A 23 9.43 -0.06 26.89
C LEU A 23 8.27 0.62 27.59
N ASP A 24 7.58 1.51 26.87
CA ASP A 24 6.47 2.30 27.43
C ASP A 24 5.50 2.74 26.32
N ILE A 25 4.25 3.01 26.69
CA ILE A 25 3.23 3.56 25.82
C ILE A 25 2.57 4.72 26.55
N LYS A 26 2.68 5.93 25.98
CA LYS A 26 2.02 7.13 26.52
C LYS A 26 0.85 7.56 25.65
N PRO A 27 -0.24 8.04 26.23
CA PRO A 27 -1.29 8.66 25.45
C PRO A 27 -0.77 9.96 24.83
N TYR A 28 -1.19 10.24 23.61
CA TYR A 28 -0.95 11.54 22.97
C TYR A 28 -1.89 12.57 23.62
N LEU A 29 -1.32 13.54 24.28
CA LEU A 29 -2.09 14.57 24.97
C LEU A 29 -2.23 15.82 24.10
N PRO A 30 -3.33 16.59 24.21
CA PRO A 30 -3.56 17.76 23.37
C PRO A 30 -2.45 18.82 23.45
N PHE A 31 -1.75 18.93 24.59
CA PHE A 31 -0.65 19.85 24.76
C PHE A 31 0.69 19.35 24.17
N ASP A 32 0.77 18.06 23.80
CA ASP A 32 1.94 17.51 23.05
C ASP A 32 1.81 17.79 21.54
N ARG A 33 0.67 18.35 21.14
CA ARG A 33 0.41 18.64 19.73
C ARG A 33 1.35 19.74 19.24
N VAL A 34 2.14 19.39 18.22
CA VAL A 34 2.96 20.38 17.51
C VAL A 34 2.04 21.33 16.74
N ASP A 35 2.22 22.63 16.93
CA ASP A 35 1.56 23.62 16.11
C ASP A 35 2.08 23.54 14.67
N THR A 36 1.23 23.07 13.77
CA THR A 36 1.58 22.87 12.36
C THR A 36 1.92 24.19 11.66
N SER A 37 1.48 25.34 12.17
CA SER A 37 1.80 26.66 11.62
C SER A 37 3.27 27.04 11.81
N THR A 38 3.93 26.45 12.81
CA THR A 38 5.35 26.70 13.13
C THR A 38 6.29 25.65 12.55
N LEU A 39 5.74 24.61 11.91
CA LEU A 39 6.50 23.50 11.34
C LEU A 39 7.34 23.98 10.15
N ARG A 40 8.65 23.89 10.29
CA ARG A 40 9.56 24.12 9.17
C ARG A 40 9.81 22.80 8.44
N VAL A 41 9.13 22.63 7.33
CA VAL A 41 9.32 21.46 6.47
C VAL A 41 10.31 21.84 5.37
N PRO A 42 11.41 21.10 5.17
CA PRO A 42 12.30 21.31 4.03
C PRO A 42 11.54 21.26 2.71
N GLN A 43 11.91 22.13 1.77
CA GLN A 43 11.20 22.25 0.49
C GLN A 43 11.12 20.94 -0.28
N TRP A 44 12.17 20.12 -0.23
CA TRP A 44 12.17 18.80 -0.89
C TRP A 44 11.14 17.81 -0.33
N ILE A 45 10.68 18.00 0.93
CA ILE A 45 9.57 17.21 1.50
C ILE A 45 8.24 17.80 1.04
N SER A 46 8.07 19.12 1.09
CA SER A 46 6.85 19.78 0.63
C SER A 46 6.61 19.56 -0.86
N ASP A 47 7.67 19.62 -1.67
CA ASP A 47 7.60 19.37 -3.11
C ASP A 47 7.28 17.89 -3.41
N ASN A 48 7.78 16.97 -2.59
CA ASN A 48 7.50 15.53 -2.71
C ASN A 48 6.10 15.13 -2.18
N ALA A 49 5.47 15.93 -1.35
CA ALA A 49 4.07 15.70 -0.96
C ALA A 49 3.10 15.89 -2.13
N ALA A 50 3.57 16.49 -3.21
CA ALA A 50 2.86 16.68 -4.47
C ALA A 50 3.34 15.72 -5.57
N PHE A 51 3.71 14.47 -5.25
CA PHE A 51 3.93 13.49 -6.31
C PHE A 51 2.67 13.38 -7.17
N PRO A 52 2.78 13.56 -8.49
CA PRO A 52 1.64 13.33 -9.36
C PRO A 52 1.19 11.89 -9.14
N LYS A 53 -0.07 11.73 -8.77
CA LYS A 53 -0.66 10.41 -8.70
C LYS A 53 -0.85 9.90 -10.12
N LEU A 54 -0.36 8.71 -10.37
CA LEU A 54 -0.57 8.01 -11.63
C LEU A 54 -1.99 7.44 -11.68
N ASP A 55 -2.59 7.44 -12.84
CA ASP A 55 -3.83 6.71 -13.06
C ASP A 55 -3.56 5.20 -13.03
N VAL A 56 -4.46 4.45 -12.40
CA VAL A 56 -4.31 2.99 -12.25
C VAL A 56 -5.46 2.28 -12.94
N PHE A 57 -5.11 1.49 -13.95
CA PHE A 57 -6.03 0.74 -14.78
C PHE A 57 -5.95 -0.76 -14.46
N PHE A 58 -7.09 -1.38 -14.20
CA PHE A 58 -7.18 -2.82 -13.97
C PHE A 58 -7.76 -3.50 -15.19
N GLN A 59 -7.13 -4.56 -15.66
CA GLN A 59 -7.74 -5.43 -16.66
C GLN A 59 -8.93 -6.18 -16.03
N GLU A 60 -9.94 -6.48 -16.84
CA GLU A 60 -11.20 -7.10 -16.37
C GLU A 60 -10.98 -8.45 -15.68
N ASN A 61 -10.07 -9.26 -16.19
CA ASN A 61 -9.70 -10.54 -15.58
C ASN A 61 -9.11 -10.35 -14.18
N VAL A 62 -8.31 -9.28 -13.96
CA VAL A 62 -7.66 -8.99 -12.67
C VAL A 62 -8.69 -8.69 -11.59
N HIS A 63 -9.72 -7.90 -11.91
CA HIS A 63 -10.80 -7.61 -10.96
C HIS A 63 -11.48 -8.89 -10.48
N ASN A 64 -11.79 -9.80 -11.40
CA ASN A 64 -12.41 -11.08 -11.08
C ASN A 64 -11.51 -11.98 -10.22
N GLU A 65 -10.21 -11.98 -10.47
CA GLU A 65 -9.25 -12.75 -9.69
C GLU A 65 -9.09 -12.20 -8.27
N LEU A 66 -9.01 -10.88 -8.12
CA LEU A 66 -8.96 -10.22 -6.81
C LEU A 66 -10.24 -10.46 -6.00
N SER A 67 -11.40 -10.41 -6.65
CA SER A 67 -12.68 -10.73 -6.04
C SER A 67 -12.70 -12.17 -5.50
N ARG A 68 -12.24 -13.13 -6.28
CA ARG A 68 -12.11 -14.53 -5.82
C ARG A 68 -11.12 -14.67 -4.66
N TYR A 69 -10.06 -13.87 -4.64
CA TYR A 69 -9.09 -13.88 -3.55
C TYR A 69 -9.70 -13.40 -2.24
N VAL A 70 -10.36 -12.23 -2.24
CA VAL A 70 -11.00 -11.64 -1.06
C VAL A 70 -12.14 -12.53 -0.56
N ASN A 71 -13.08 -12.90 -1.44
CA ASN A 71 -14.24 -13.70 -1.09
C ASN A 71 -13.88 -15.16 -0.74
N GLY A 72 -12.74 -15.65 -1.21
CA GLY A 72 -12.20 -16.97 -0.85
C GLY A 72 -11.55 -17.02 0.52
N LYS A 73 -11.64 -15.97 1.34
CA LYS A 73 -11.08 -15.88 2.71
C LYS A 73 -9.55 -16.10 2.75
N ARG A 74 -8.85 -15.75 1.68
CA ARG A 74 -7.39 -15.87 1.59
C ARG A 74 -6.68 -14.60 2.06
N SER A 75 -7.39 -13.48 2.08
CA SER A 75 -6.88 -12.21 2.58
C SER A 75 -6.67 -12.23 4.09
N LEU A 76 -5.63 -11.52 4.55
CA LEU A 76 -5.36 -11.30 5.97
C LEU A 76 -6.19 -10.15 6.54
N TRP A 77 -6.49 -9.17 5.71
CA TRP A 77 -6.99 -7.86 6.13
C TRP A 77 -8.44 -7.64 5.72
N TRP A 78 -8.83 -8.13 4.54
CA TRP A 78 -10.17 -7.91 3.97
C TRP A 78 -11.06 -9.13 4.12
N LYS A 79 -12.33 -8.87 4.37
CA LYS A 79 -13.37 -9.89 4.54
C LYS A 79 -14.16 -10.08 3.26
N GLU A 80 -14.96 -11.13 3.23
CA GLU A 80 -15.93 -11.35 2.18
C GLU A 80 -16.85 -10.12 2.01
N GLY A 81 -16.99 -9.66 0.78
CA GLY A 81 -17.76 -8.45 0.43
C GLY A 81 -16.93 -7.14 0.40
N GLU A 82 -15.68 -7.14 0.89
CA GLU A 82 -14.82 -5.94 0.92
C GLU A 82 -13.88 -5.86 -0.30
N THR A 83 -14.29 -6.43 -1.44
CA THR A 83 -13.46 -6.46 -2.67
C THR A 83 -13.18 -5.06 -3.20
N ASP A 84 -14.16 -4.19 -3.19
CA ASP A 84 -14.02 -2.82 -3.72
C ASP A 84 -13.07 -2.00 -2.86
N ASP A 85 -13.11 -2.14 -1.54
CA ASP A 85 -12.20 -1.49 -0.61
C ASP A 85 -10.75 -2.00 -0.81
N PHE A 86 -10.60 -3.30 -1.06
CA PHE A 86 -9.30 -3.90 -1.39
C PHE A 86 -8.72 -3.31 -2.67
N ILE A 87 -9.53 -3.25 -3.74
CA ILE A 87 -9.12 -2.73 -5.05
C ILE A 87 -8.79 -1.24 -4.96
N GLU A 88 -9.60 -0.47 -4.23
CA GLU A 88 -9.34 0.95 -4.03
C GLU A 88 -8.05 1.20 -3.24
N THR A 89 -7.80 0.40 -2.20
CA THR A 89 -6.54 0.50 -1.44
C THR A 89 -5.34 0.15 -2.34
N LEU A 90 -5.45 -0.89 -3.15
CA LEU A 90 -4.41 -1.25 -4.11
C LEU A 90 -4.18 -0.14 -5.15
N ARG A 91 -5.26 0.49 -5.64
CA ARG A 91 -5.20 1.65 -6.53
C ARG A 91 -4.41 2.80 -5.90
N GLN A 92 -4.74 3.15 -4.67
CA GLN A 92 -4.06 4.24 -3.94
C GLN A 92 -2.58 3.97 -3.77
N VAL A 93 -2.19 2.75 -3.42
CA VAL A 93 -0.78 2.36 -3.26
C VAL A 93 -0.03 2.44 -4.60
N LEU A 94 -0.61 1.88 -5.65
CA LEU A 94 0.03 1.84 -6.98
C LEU A 94 0.14 3.23 -7.62
N SER A 95 -0.82 4.13 -7.34
CA SER A 95 -0.79 5.51 -7.86
C SER A 95 0.44 6.30 -7.43
N LEU A 96 1.12 5.88 -6.36
CA LEU A 96 2.30 6.55 -5.82
C LEU A 96 3.63 6.11 -6.45
N ASP A 97 3.61 5.26 -7.48
CA ASP A 97 4.80 4.63 -8.04
C ASP A 97 5.80 4.14 -6.98
N ILE A 98 5.45 3.05 -6.33
CA ILE A 98 6.22 2.47 -5.20
C ILE A 98 7.56 1.85 -5.60
N ARG A 99 7.95 1.91 -6.88
CA ARG A 99 9.24 1.39 -7.33
C ARG A 99 10.41 2.18 -6.74
N SER A 100 11.52 1.51 -6.48
CA SER A 100 12.76 2.21 -6.16
C SER A 100 13.32 2.91 -7.41
N LYS A 101 14.17 3.93 -7.23
CA LYS A 101 14.87 4.61 -8.34
C LYS A 101 15.62 3.62 -9.23
N ASN A 102 16.26 2.61 -8.64
CA ASN A 102 17.00 1.58 -9.36
C ASN A 102 16.08 0.65 -10.17
N LYS A 103 14.81 0.56 -9.82
CA LYS A 103 13.78 -0.22 -10.53
C LYS A 103 12.95 0.64 -11.50
N GLY A 104 13.39 1.87 -11.77
CA GLY A 104 12.81 2.72 -12.80
C GLY A 104 11.67 3.63 -12.32
N ARG A 105 11.64 4.02 -11.04
CA ARG A 105 10.66 5.00 -10.54
C ARG A 105 10.66 6.26 -11.41
N GLY A 106 9.48 6.69 -11.84
CA GLY A 106 9.29 7.82 -12.74
C GLY A 106 9.67 7.56 -14.20
N LYS A 107 9.93 6.28 -14.57
CA LYS A 107 10.19 5.89 -15.97
C LYS A 107 9.26 4.75 -16.36
N ALA A 108 8.84 4.73 -17.60
CA ALA A 108 8.11 3.59 -18.12
C ALA A 108 8.98 2.34 -18.19
N THR A 109 8.35 1.21 -18.01
CA THR A 109 9.05 -0.09 -18.06
C THR A 109 9.02 -0.71 -19.44
N GLY A 110 8.24 -0.18 -20.40
CA GLY A 110 7.97 -0.82 -21.68
C GLY A 110 7.13 -2.09 -21.53
N ASN A 111 6.51 -2.53 -22.61
CA ASN A 111 5.51 -3.61 -22.60
C ASN A 111 6.02 -5.00 -22.12
N ASN A 112 7.33 -5.18 -21.94
CA ASN A 112 7.90 -6.49 -21.59
C ASN A 112 8.41 -6.60 -20.15
N ASN A 113 8.33 -5.55 -19.33
CA ASN A 113 8.87 -5.57 -17.97
C ASN A 113 7.77 -5.36 -16.94
N ALA A 114 6.98 -6.40 -16.69
CA ALA A 114 6.04 -6.41 -15.56
C ALA A 114 6.81 -6.32 -14.24
N PHE A 115 6.40 -5.41 -13.39
CA PHE A 115 6.88 -5.29 -12.03
C PHE A 115 5.92 -6.02 -11.09
N SER A 116 6.44 -6.94 -10.30
CA SER A 116 5.60 -7.66 -9.34
C SER A 116 5.63 -6.97 -7.98
N VAL A 117 4.45 -6.66 -7.46
CA VAL A 117 4.24 -6.09 -6.13
C VAL A 117 3.53 -7.12 -5.26
N SER A 118 4.05 -7.39 -4.08
CA SER A 118 3.33 -8.19 -3.10
C SER A 118 2.42 -7.28 -2.27
N PHE A 119 1.14 -7.59 -2.26
CA PHE A 119 0.13 -6.87 -1.50
C PHE A 119 -0.75 -7.87 -0.75
N ASP A 120 -0.81 -7.79 0.57
CA ASP A 120 -1.35 -8.84 1.43
C ASP A 120 -0.62 -10.18 1.17
N ARG A 121 -1.31 -11.19 0.67
CA ARG A 121 -0.76 -12.51 0.28
C ARG A 121 -0.82 -12.75 -1.22
N VAL A 122 -1.02 -11.71 -1.98
CA VAL A 122 -1.13 -11.79 -3.43
C VAL A 122 0.00 -11.02 -4.09
N GLY A 123 0.58 -11.59 -5.13
CA GLY A 123 1.49 -10.88 -6.03
C GLY A 123 0.67 -10.22 -7.14
N VAL A 124 0.83 -8.93 -7.31
CA VAL A 124 0.17 -8.17 -8.37
C VAL A 124 1.19 -7.83 -9.43
N GLU A 125 0.90 -8.18 -10.68
CA GLU A 125 1.73 -7.81 -11.83
C GLU A 125 1.29 -6.46 -12.37
N VAL A 126 2.26 -5.54 -12.50
CA VAL A 126 2.01 -4.15 -12.85
C VAL A 126 2.94 -3.75 -13.97
N CYS A 127 2.38 -3.17 -15.02
CA CYS A 127 3.13 -2.48 -16.08
C CYS A 127 2.95 -0.98 -15.94
N PHE A 128 4.05 -0.23 -16.05
CA PHE A 128 4.03 1.22 -16.12
C PHE A 128 4.14 1.64 -17.58
N ASP A 129 3.10 2.24 -18.13
CA ASP A 129 3.09 2.68 -19.51
C ASP A 129 3.61 4.11 -19.64
N THR A 130 4.27 4.40 -20.78
CA THR A 130 4.77 5.75 -21.13
C THR A 130 3.74 6.60 -21.84
N LEU A 131 2.77 5.97 -22.51
CA LEU A 131 1.90 6.68 -23.43
C LEU A 131 0.81 7.49 -22.71
N ASP A 132 0.38 7.03 -21.55
CA ASP A 132 -0.70 7.63 -20.78
C ASP A 132 -0.34 7.92 -19.32
N ASP A 133 0.96 7.90 -18.98
CA ASP A 133 1.48 8.07 -17.61
C ASP A 133 0.74 7.22 -16.57
N GLY A 134 0.21 6.08 -17.00
CA GLY A 134 -0.65 5.20 -16.22
C GLY A 134 0.06 3.95 -15.70
N VAL A 135 -0.58 3.33 -14.73
CA VAL A 135 -0.19 2.05 -14.15
C VAL A 135 -1.20 1.00 -14.57
N HIS A 136 -0.78 0.01 -15.35
CA HIS A 136 -1.64 -1.07 -15.80
C HIS A 136 -1.42 -2.33 -14.97
N VAL A 137 -2.46 -2.77 -14.28
CA VAL A 137 -2.45 -4.04 -13.54
C VAL A 137 -2.88 -5.15 -14.48
N THR A 138 -1.92 -6.00 -14.85
CA THR A 138 -2.08 -6.98 -15.94
C THR A 138 -2.28 -8.41 -15.46
N GLY A 139 -1.96 -8.70 -14.21
CA GLY A 139 -2.10 -10.05 -13.68
C GLY A 139 -2.01 -10.13 -12.17
N VAL A 140 -2.37 -11.28 -11.65
CA VAL A 140 -2.35 -11.62 -10.23
C VAL A 140 -1.70 -12.97 -10.05
N LYS A 141 -0.74 -13.05 -9.13
CA LYS A 141 -0.13 -14.32 -8.71
C LYS A 141 -0.47 -14.60 -7.26
N PHE A 142 -1.16 -15.66 -7.02
CA PHE A 142 -1.41 -16.13 -5.66
C PHE A 142 -0.17 -16.85 -5.13
N GLY A 143 0.42 -16.36 -4.07
CA GLY A 143 1.51 -17.05 -3.38
C GLY A 143 0.99 -18.45 -2.99
N GLY A 144 1.61 -19.49 -3.52
CA GLY A 144 1.36 -20.84 -3.07
C GLY A 144 1.75 -20.92 -1.60
N GLY A 145 0.80 -21.19 -0.72
CA GLY A 145 1.09 -21.48 0.67
C GLY A 145 2.10 -22.64 0.75
N LYS A 146 3.24 -22.36 1.35
CA LYS A 146 4.06 -23.40 1.99
C LYS A 146 3.63 -23.51 3.43
#